data_8e32f606dc324a894833ceea430ce518
#
_entry.id   8e32f606dc324a894833ceea430ce518
#
_cell.length_a   1.000
_cell.length_b   1.000
_cell.length_c   1.000
_cell.angle_alpha   90.00
_cell.angle_beta   90.00
_cell.angle_gamma   90.00
#
_symmetry.space_group_name_H-M   'P 1'
#
loop_
_entity.id
_entity.type
_entity.pdbx_description
1 polymer ?
#
loop_
_entity_poly.entity_id
_entity_poly.type
_entity_poly.pdbx_seq_one_letter_code
_entity_poly.pdbx_strand_id
1 'polypeptide(L)'
;MPAAPWTCSVFRGDDVSARKTMKDASKKQPSFSSVAIAGPGLLGGSLALAVRARMPHVHVRLWGRRPEPLEYALSIGAAHAVSTRVEEVVQGADLVVLATPVGVMPDIVTAMLPVLKPGAVVTDVGSVKGCVHQSVGAALTRAGVAFI
;
A
#
# COMPACT_ATOMS: atom_id res chain seq x y z
N MET A 1 -32.36 24.50 28.38
CA MET A 1 -32.29 23.20 27.70
C MET A 1 -31.11 22.44 28.24
N PRO A 2 -31.28 21.28 28.91
CA PRO A 2 -30.16 20.54 29.49
C PRO A 2 -29.51 19.66 28.40
N ALA A 3 -28.19 19.65 28.37
CA ALA A 3 -27.36 18.82 27.52
C ALA A 3 -27.50 17.34 27.90
N ALA A 4 -27.69 16.49 26.89
CA ALA A 4 -27.74 15.05 27.07
C ALA A 4 -26.34 14.49 27.40
N PRO A 5 -26.22 13.58 28.37
CA PRO A 5 -24.95 12.94 28.69
C PRO A 5 -24.62 11.86 27.64
N TRP A 6 -23.43 11.96 27.07
CA TRP A 6 -22.85 10.91 26.23
C TRP A 6 -22.51 9.70 27.11
N THR A 7 -23.33 8.67 27.10
CA THR A 7 -23.01 7.40 27.74
C THR A 7 -22.24 6.54 26.75
N CYS A 8 -20.95 6.37 27.03
CA CYS A 8 -20.14 5.35 26.37
C CYS A 8 -20.63 3.97 26.85
N SER A 9 -21.40 3.27 26.02
CA SER A 9 -21.78 1.88 26.31
C SER A 9 -20.56 0.99 26.14
N VAL A 10 -20.06 0.51 27.28
CA VAL A 10 -19.03 -0.53 27.31
C VAL A 10 -19.60 -1.80 26.67
N PHE A 11 -19.05 -2.21 25.55
CA PHE A 11 -19.34 -3.49 24.91
C PHE A 11 -18.97 -4.62 25.89
N ARG A 12 -19.95 -5.27 26.50
CA ARG A 12 -19.74 -6.53 27.25
C ARG A 12 -19.47 -7.65 26.24
N GLY A 13 -18.25 -8.17 26.33
CA GLY A 13 -17.78 -9.21 25.42
C GLY A 13 -18.24 -10.61 25.77
N ASP A 14 -19.51 -10.95 25.55
CA ASP A 14 -20.02 -12.32 25.77
C ASP A 14 -20.82 -12.84 24.56
N ASP A 15 -20.57 -12.33 23.36
CA ASP A 15 -21.16 -12.94 22.16
C ASP A 15 -20.17 -13.86 21.44
N VAL A 16 -20.06 -15.08 21.97
CA VAL A 16 -19.24 -16.16 21.39
C VAL A 16 -19.82 -16.63 20.05
N SER A 17 -21.07 -16.28 19.74
CA SER A 17 -21.75 -16.69 18.49
C SER A 17 -21.23 -15.91 17.27
N ALA A 18 -20.81 -14.66 17.46
CA ALA A 18 -20.25 -13.82 16.39
C ALA A 18 -18.84 -14.26 15.92
N ARG A 19 -18.10 -15.03 16.72
CA ARG A 19 -16.76 -15.54 16.33
C ARG A 19 -16.81 -16.76 15.40
N LYS A 20 -17.94 -17.43 15.25
CA LYS A 20 -18.07 -18.65 14.44
C LYS A 20 -18.34 -18.37 12.96
N THR A 21 -18.86 -17.20 12.63
CA THR A 21 -19.21 -16.82 11.24
C THR A 21 -18.04 -16.22 10.45
N MET A 22 -16.92 -15.87 11.07
CA MET A 22 -15.74 -15.35 10.35
C MET A 22 -14.77 -16.44 9.84
N LYS A 23 -15.01 -17.71 10.14
CA LYS A 23 -14.12 -18.82 9.72
C LYS A 23 -14.41 -19.41 8.35
N ASP A 24 -15.50 -19.01 7.70
CA ASP A 24 -15.96 -19.67 6.45
C ASP A 24 -15.90 -18.79 5.20
N ALA A 25 -15.15 -17.68 5.25
CA ALA A 25 -14.80 -16.91 4.07
C ALA A 25 -13.47 -17.43 3.47
N SER A 26 -13.48 -18.66 2.98
CA SER A 26 -12.48 -19.18 2.03
C SER A 26 -12.62 -18.45 0.67
N LYS A 27 -12.71 -17.13 0.67
CA LYS A 27 -12.40 -16.32 -0.49
C LYS A 27 -10.89 -16.38 -0.62
N LYS A 28 -10.43 -17.04 -1.69
CA LYS A 28 -9.04 -17.04 -2.14
C LYS A 28 -8.50 -15.60 -2.03
N GLN A 29 -7.81 -15.29 -0.93
CA GLN A 29 -7.21 -13.97 -0.76
C GLN A 29 -6.22 -13.77 -1.90
N PRO A 30 -6.20 -12.61 -2.55
CA PRO A 30 -5.21 -12.33 -3.57
C PRO A 30 -3.83 -12.52 -2.94
N SER A 31 -3.09 -13.52 -3.40
CA SER A 31 -1.73 -13.76 -2.92
C SER A 31 -0.79 -12.87 -3.70
N PHE A 32 -0.38 -11.76 -3.14
CA PHE A 32 0.72 -10.95 -3.67
C PHE A 32 2.04 -11.67 -3.38
N SER A 33 2.86 -11.82 -4.40
CA SER A 33 4.23 -12.33 -4.26
C SER A 33 5.26 -11.20 -4.30
N SER A 34 4.89 -10.04 -4.86
CA SER A 34 5.77 -8.89 -5.01
C SER A 34 5.03 -7.58 -4.71
N VAL A 35 5.58 -6.79 -3.80
CA VAL A 35 5.07 -5.48 -3.40
C VAL A 35 6.12 -4.42 -3.66
N ALA A 36 5.76 -3.39 -4.40
CA ALA A 36 6.56 -2.20 -4.63
C ALA A 36 5.99 -1.04 -3.80
N ILE A 37 6.82 -0.33 -3.05
CA ILE A 37 6.40 0.82 -2.25
C ILE A 37 7.15 2.06 -2.72
N ALA A 38 6.41 3.05 -3.19
CA ALA A 38 6.97 4.33 -3.62
C ALA A 38 6.96 5.32 -2.45
N GLY A 39 8.15 5.56 -1.88
CA GLY A 39 8.38 6.47 -0.75
C GLY A 39 8.90 5.78 0.51
N PRO A 40 10.19 5.96 0.86
CA PRO A 40 10.82 5.37 2.04
C PRO A 40 10.61 6.21 3.31
N GLY A 41 9.54 7.02 3.33
CA GLY A 41 9.17 7.83 4.49
C GLY A 41 8.57 7.00 5.62
N LEU A 42 8.02 7.67 6.65
CA LEU A 42 7.46 7.03 7.83
C LEU A 42 6.41 5.98 7.48
N LEU A 43 5.42 6.32 6.64
CA LEU A 43 4.35 5.39 6.28
C LEU A 43 4.86 4.25 5.38
N GLY A 44 5.61 4.58 4.32
CA GLY A 44 6.11 3.55 3.41
C GLY A 44 7.13 2.62 4.05
N GLY A 45 8.04 3.15 4.88
CA GLY A 45 9.00 2.36 5.64
C GLY A 45 8.32 1.46 6.67
N SER A 46 7.34 1.97 7.41
CA SER A 46 6.57 1.18 8.38
C SER A 46 5.78 0.06 7.69
N LEU A 47 5.16 0.35 6.54
CA LEU A 47 4.46 -0.65 5.73
C LEU A 47 5.43 -1.73 5.24
N ALA A 48 6.59 -1.34 4.73
CA ALA A 48 7.61 -2.26 4.27
C ALA A 48 8.05 -3.23 5.39
N LEU A 49 8.34 -2.71 6.57
CA LEU A 49 8.67 -3.52 7.76
C LEU A 49 7.51 -4.46 8.15
N ALA A 50 6.27 -3.98 8.14
CA ALA A 50 5.11 -4.78 8.47
C ALA A 50 4.90 -5.94 7.48
N VAL A 51 5.03 -5.69 6.17
CA VAL A 51 4.95 -6.72 5.14
C VAL A 51 6.08 -7.75 5.32
N ARG A 52 7.30 -7.29 5.52
CA ARG A 52 8.46 -8.18 5.78
C ARG A 52 8.25 -9.09 6.98
N ALA A 53 7.69 -8.54 8.07
CA ALA A 53 7.45 -9.30 9.30
C ALA A 53 6.28 -10.28 9.22
N ARG A 54 5.21 -9.91 8.52
CA ARG A 54 3.95 -10.67 8.50
C ARG A 54 3.79 -11.56 7.28
N MET A 55 4.49 -11.25 6.18
CA MET A 55 4.39 -11.93 4.89
C MET A 55 5.80 -12.24 4.34
N PRO A 56 6.58 -13.13 4.98
CA PRO A 56 7.99 -13.36 4.65
C PRO A 56 8.21 -13.91 3.23
N HIS A 57 7.17 -14.46 2.59
CA HIS A 57 7.18 -14.93 1.21
C HIS A 57 7.02 -13.80 0.18
N VAL A 58 6.66 -12.59 0.62
CA VAL A 58 6.44 -11.44 -0.27
C VAL A 58 7.75 -10.69 -0.49
N HIS A 59 8.12 -10.52 -1.75
CA HIS A 59 9.29 -9.72 -2.12
C HIS A 59 8.96 -8.23 -2.09
N VAL A 60 9.57 -7.49 -1.15
CA VAL A 60 9.36 -6.06 -0.96
C VAL A 60 10.45 -5.27 -1.64
N ARG A 61 10.07 -4.32 -2.48
CA ARG A 61 10.97 -3.35 -3.13
C ARG A 61 10.57 -1.92 -2.78
N LEU A 62 11.55 -1.05 -2.57
CA LEU A 62 11.33 0.34 -2.16
C LEU A 62 11.93 1.31 -3.16
N TRP A 63 11.14 2.32 -3.53
CA TRP A 63 11.61 3.45 -4.34
C TRP A 63 11.67 4.73 -3.52
N GLY A 64 12.71 5.52 -3.77
CA GLY A 64 12.85 6.87 -3.22
C GLY A 64 13.75 7.73 -4.08
N ARG A 65 13.61 9.06 -3.98
CA ARG A 65 14.40 10.02 -4.76
C ARG A 65 15.85 10.13 -4.30
N ARG A 66 16.14 9.80 -3.05
CA ARG A 66 17.46 9.92 -2.44
C ARG A 66 17.96 8.54 -2.01
N PRO A 67 19.24 8.24 -2.20
CA PRO A 67 19.80 6.94 -1.85
C PRO A 67 19.86 6.70 -0.34
N GLU A 68 20.14 7.72 0.49
CA GLU A 68 20.41 7.53 1.91
C GLU A 68 19.22 6.86 2.68
N PRO A 69 17.94 7.29 2.52
CA PRO A 69 16.83 6.60 3.15
C PRO A 69 16.63 5.18 2.63
N LEU A 70 17.00 4.91 1.38
CA LEU A 70 16.91 3.59 0.77
C LEU A 70 17.96 2.63 1.32
N GLU A 71 19.20 3.08 1.45
CA GLU A 71 20.30 2.32 2.07
C GLU A 71 19.97 2.00 3.53
N TYR A 72 19.42 2.97 4.26
CA TYR A 72 18.94 2.73 5.63
C TYR A 72 17.83 1.66 5.66
N ALA A 73 16.84 1.73 4.74
CA ALA A 73 15.77 0.74 4.66
C ALA A 73 16.31 -0.68 4.37
N LEU A 74 17.34 -0.82 3.54
CA LEU A 74 18.03 -2.09 3.33
C LEU A 74 18.74 -2.56 4.58
N SER A 75 19.47 -1.68 5.27
CA SER A 75 20.27 -2.04 6.45
C SER A 75 19.44 -2.57 7.62
N ILE A 76 18.19 -2.07 7.77
CA ILE A 76 17.24 -2.54 8.78
C ILE A 76 16.34 -3.68 8.30
N GLY A 77 16.55 -4.20 7.10
CA GLY A 77 15.77 -5.31 6.52
C GLY A 77 14.34 -4.95 6.13
N ALA A 78 14.02 -3.66 5.93
CA ALA A 78 12.69 -3.22 5.51
C ALA A 78 12.35 -3.60 4.07
N ALA A 79 13.35 -3.75 3.20
CA ALA A 79 13.16 -4.14 1.81
C ALA A 79 14.18 -5.19 1.38
N HIS A 80 13.87 -5.94 0.32
CA HIS A 80 14.78 -6.87 -0.33
C HIS A 80 15.65 -6.15 -1.39
N ALA A 81 15.09 -5.12 -2.02
CA ALA A 81 15.78 -4.32 -3.01
C ALA A 81 15.25 -2.89 -2.99
N VAL A 82 16.08 -1.95 -3.40
CA VAL A 82 15.76 -0.52 -3.48
C VAL A 82 16.32 0.07 -4.77
N SER A 83 15.68 1.12 -5.27
CA SER A 83 16.20 1.91 -6.40
C SER A 83 15.70 3.34 -6.34
N THR A 84 16.48 4.25 -6.92
CA THR A 84 16.06 5.64 -7.19
C THR A 84 15.27 5.77 -8.51
N ARG A 85 15.15 4.68 -9.28
CA ARG A 85 14.34 4.59 -10.49
C ARG A 85 13.05 3.82 -10.19
N VAL A 86 11.91 4.49 -10.34
CA VAL A 86 10.62 3.90 -10.00
C VAL A 86 10.28 2.70 -10.89
N GLU A 87 10.66 2.75 -12.15
CA GLU A 87 10.44 1.70 -13.13
C GLU A 87 11.05 0.37 -12.68
N GLU A 88 12.26 0.40 -12.13
CA GLU A 88 12.96 -0.80 -11.65
C GLU A 88 12.25 -1.44 -10.45
N VAL A 89 11.64 -0.60 -9.61
CA VAL A 89 10.97 -1.06 -8.40
C VAL A 89 9.61 -1.66 -8.71
N VAL A 90 8.84 -1.06 -9.63
CA VAL A 90 7.46 -1.49 -9.92
C VAL A 90 7.37 -2.59 -10.97
N GLN A 91 8.41 -2.81 -11.77
CA GLN A 91 8.41 -3.83 -12.81
C GLN A 91 8.06 -5.21 -12.23
N GLY A 92 6.98 -5.81 -12.74
CA GLY A 92 6.51 -7.12 -12.28
C GLY A 92 5.88 -7.16 -10.87
N ALA A 93 5.64 -6.01 -10.23
CA ALA A 93 4.95 -5.96 -8.94
C ALA A 93 3.48 -6.38 -9.07
N ASP A 94 2.98 -7.13 -8.08
CA ASP A 94 1.55 -7.46 -7.96
C ASP A 94 0.79 -6.29 -7.33
N LEU A 95 1.41 -5.64 -6.36
CA LEU A 95 0.87 -4.49 -5.65
C LEU A 95 1.88 -3.35 -5.65
N VAL A 96 1.43 -2.15 -5.99
CA VAL A 96 2.19 -0.92 -5.86
C VAL A 96 1.50 -0.01 -4.84
N VAL A 97 2.25 0.47 -3.85
CA VAL A 97 1.75 1.39 -2.83
C VAL A 97 2.42 2.74 -2.98
N LEU A 98 1.64 3.77 -3.24
CA LEU A 98 2.10 5.15 -3.30
C LEU A 98 2.11 5.76 -1.90
N ALA A 99 3.29 5.89 -1.30
CA ALA A 99 3.52 6.46 0.03
C ALA A 99 4.30 7.78 -0.03
N THR A 100 4.06 8.55 -1.09
CA THR A 100 4.65 9.86 -1.35
C THR A 100 3.63 10.98 -1.15
N PRO A 101 4.06 12.25 -1.07
CA PRO A 101 3.12 13.38 -1.10
C PRO A 101 2.23 13.32 -2.35
N VAL A 102 0.93 13.65 -2.18
CA VAL A 102 -0.09 13.54 -3.23
C VAL A 102 0.29 14.30 -4.50
N GLY A 103 0.88 15.50 -4.35
CA GLY A 103 1.25 16.36 -5.49
C GLY A 103 2.29 15.77 -6.45
N VAL A 104 3.05 14.74 -6.03
CA VAL A 104 4.05 14.09 -6.92
C VAL A 104 3.59 12.73 -7.45
N MET A 105 2.43 12.24 -6.98
CA MET A 105 1.91 10.94 -7.42
C MET A 105 1.63 10.86 -8.92
N PRO A 106 1.10 11.90 -9.60
CA PRO A 106 0.86 11.86 -11.05
C PRO A 106 2.14 11.62 -11.85
N ASP A 107 3.25 12.25 -11.47
CA ASP A 107 4.54 12.08 -12.16
C ASP A 107 5.08 10.66 -11.95
N ILE A 108 4.98 10.15 -10.73
CA ILE A 108 5.38 8.78 -10.40
C ILE A 108 4.54 7.77 -11.18
N VAL A 109 3.22 7.95 -11.22
CA VAL A 109 2.32 7.08 -11.99
C VAL A 109 2.67 7.13 -13.48
N THR A 110 2.90 8.30 -14.03
CA THR A 110 3.30 8.45 -15.44
C THR A 110 4.58 7.68 -15.75
N ALA A 111 5.59 7.75 -14.90
CA ALA A 111 6.84 7.03 -15.08
C ALA A 111 6.70 5.51 -14.96
N MET A 112 5.83 5.02 -14.07
CA MET A 112 5.68 3.58 -13.84
C MET A 112 4.72 2.88 -14.82
N LEU A 113 3.79 3.63 -15.47
CA LEU A 113 2.77 3.06 -16.37
C LEU A 113 3.33 2.10 -17.43
N PRO A 114 4.44 2.42 -18.13
CA PRO A 114 4.95 1.55 -19.21
C PRO A 114 5.45 0.18 -18.74
N VAL A 115 5.77 0.03 -17.44
CA VAL A 115 6.40 -1.17 -16.86
C VAL A 115 5.51 -1.90 -15.86
N LEU A 116 4.32 -1.36 -15.58
CA LEU A 116 3.33 -2.05 -14.76
C LEU A 116 2.82 -3.28 -15.51
N LYS A 117 2.75 -4.40 -14.80
CA LYS A 117 2.17 -5.61 -15.40
C LYS A 117 0.65 -5.52 -15.47
N PRO A 118 0.01 -6.08 -16.50
CA PRO A 118 -1.43 -6.23 -16.55
C PRO A 118 -1.97 -6.95 -15.30
N GLY A 119 -3.06 -6.44 -14.73
CA GLY A 119 -3.65 -6.99 -13.52
C GLY A 119 -2.93 -6.59 -12.21
N ALA A 120 -1.91 -5.74 -12.26
CA ALA A 120 -1.35 -5.14 -11.06
C ALA A 120 -2.40 -4.29 -10.33
N VAL A 121 -2.24 -4.17 -9.03
CA VAL A 121 -3.05 -3.28 -8.19
C VAL A 121 -2.18 -2.11 -7.74
N VAL A 122 -2.70 -0.91 -7.87
CA VAL A 122 -2.08 0.30 -7.32
C VAL A 122 -2.98 0.84 -6.22
N THR A 123 -2.40 1.23 -5.12
CA THR A 123 -3.09 1.92 -4.00
C THR A 123 -2.21 3.05 -3.46
N ASP A 124 -2.79 3.89 -2.62
CA ASP A 124 -2.06 4.97 -1.95
C ASP A 124 -2.38 5.00 -0.46
N VAL A 125 -1.52 5.68 0.32
CA VAL A 125 -1.73 5.97 1.74
C VAL A 125 -2.07 7.45 1.97
N GLY A 126 -2.48 8.16 0.94
CA GLY A 126 -2.86 9.57 1.01
C GLY A 126 -4.20 9.78 1.72
N SER A 127 -4.33 10.87 2.46
CA SER A 127 -5.57 11.21 3.17
C SER A 127 -6.66 11.85 2.30
N VAL A 128 -6.34 12.22 1.05
CA VAL A 128 -7.24 12.91 0.10
C VAL A 128 -7.56 12.03 -1.11
N LYS A 129 -8.14 10.87 -0.86
CA LYS A 129 -8.40 9.81 -1.84
C LYS A 129 -9.08 10.30 -3.13
N GLY A 130 -10.06 11.21 -3.00
CA GLY A 130 -10.76 11.79 -4.15
C GLY A 130 -9.82 12.53 -5.12
N CYS A 131 -8.90 13.35 -4.60
CA CYS A 131 -7.92 14.06 -5.42
C CYS A 131 -6.95 13.10 -6.11
N VAL A 132 -6.47 12.08 -5.38
CA VAL A 132 -5.57 11.07 -5.96
C VAL A 132 -6.29 10.30 -7.07
N HIS A 133 -7.51 9.84 -6.82
CA HIS A 133 -8.30 9.11 -7.82
C HIS A 133 -8.54 9.94 -9.09
N GLN A 134 -8.88 11.24 -8.95
CA GLN A 134 -9.07 12.13 -10.09
C GLN A 134 -7.78 12.33 -10.90
N SER A 135 -6.64 12.41 -10.23
CA SER A 135 -5.35 12.72 -10.88
C SER A 135 -4.73 11.51 -11.58
N VAL A 136 -4.87 10.29 -11.05
CA VAL A 136 -4.17 9.12 -11.57
C VAL A 136 -5.08 7.96 -11.98
N GLY A 137 -6.32 7.90 -11.46
CA GLY A 137 -7.22 6.75 -11.65
C GLY A 137 -7.53 6.45 -13.10
N ALA A 138 -7.83 7.48 -13.91
CA ALA A 138 -8.14 7.29 -15.33
C ALA A 138 -6.95 6.77 -16.15
N ALA A 139 -5.72 7.15 -15.79
CA ALA A 139 -4.51 6.67 -16.47
C ALA A 139 -4.26 5.20 -16.14
N LEU A 140 -4.38 4.81 -14.87
CA LEU A 140 -4.23 3.44 -14.41
C LEU A 140 -5.30 2.51 -15.00
N THR A 141 -6.56 2.93 -15.02
CA THR A 141 -7.67 2.17 -15.63
C THR A 141 -7.43 1.90 -17.11
N ARG A 142 -6.98 2.90 -17.89
CA ARG A 142 -6.64 2.71 -19.30
C ARG A 142 -5.49 1.75 -19.52
N ALA A 143 -4.57 1.63 -18.57
CA ALA A 143 -3.47 0.68 -18.59
C ALA A 143 -3.87 -0.73 -18.10
N GLY A 144 -5.15 -0.98 -17.79
CA GLY A 144 -5.62 -2.28 -17.28
C GLY A 144 -5.16 -2.57 -15.85
N VAL A 145 -4.85 -1.52 -15.09
CA VAL A 145 -4.37 -1.59 -13.70
C VAL A 145 -5.47 -1.13 -12.76
N ALA A 146 -5.77 -1.95 -11.74
CA ALA A 146 -6.74 -1.58 -10.72
C ALA A 146 -6.16 -0.52 -9.78
N PHE A 147 -6.92 0.57 -9.55
CA PHE A 147 -6.62 1.56 -8.51
C PHE A 147 -7.66 1.50 -7.40
N ILE A 148 -7.23 1.31 -6.14
CA ILE A 148 -8.09 1.13 -4.96
C ILE A 148 -7.68 2.05 -3.80
#